data_3de1ad909038f18b61942525d578be3e
#
_entry.id   3de1ad909038f18b61942525d578be3e
#
_cell.length_a   1.000
_cell.length_b   1.000
_cell.length_c   1.000
_cell.angle_alpha   90.00
_cell.angle_beta   90.00
_cell.angle_gamma   90.00
#
_symmetry.space_group_name_H-M   'P 1'
#
loop_
_entity.id
_entity.type
_entity.pdbx_description
1 polymer ?
#
loop_
_entity_poly.entity_id
_entity_poly.type
_entity_poly.pdbx_seq_one_letter_code
_entity_poly.pdbx_strand_id
1 'polypeptide(L)'
;MTVTTTKHEALRRALIAAAFACPVAIIAPALAQAKTVLRISTPAVPDDWHVKMLYVFKDELARAVPGRFDVQVHHSGTLFRQGAEAVAMQRGNLDMALLSMQDIARQIPEYSIFTAGYLIRDPDHLAKVYGGPIGEELSRTIAETMGIQLLQAVYLGTRQVSLAQPRRVRTPADLAGVKLRMPGSKEWLFLGQALGANPTPLAFTEVYLGLKTGTIDGQDNPLPTLKSAKLYEVTRQIVLTGHLVDVLQLAISSKAWNALPSGDKAEVKKAAAKAAKFNDENRVREEKELIEFFRAQGIEITTPDVEAFRKTVQAAYLKSEYAEKWPRGLLERINATR
;
A
#
# COMPACT_ATOMS: atom_id res chain seq x y z
N MET A 1 -80.24 -54.53 -43.09
CA MET A 1 -80.17 -53.83 -41.77
C MET A 1 -78.86 -53.09 -41.70
N THR A 2 -78.93 -51.83 -41.95
CA THR A 2 -77.81 -50.91 -42.10
C THR A 2 -77.60 -50.16 -40.74
N VAL A 3 -76.41 -50.28 -40.20
CA VAL A 3 -76.02 -49.52 -38.96
C VAL A 3 -75.19 -48.34 -39.37
N THR A 4 -75.79 -47.16 -39.19
CA THR A 4 -75.18 -45.85 -39.27
C THR A 4 -74.49 -45.57 -37.94
N THR A 5 -73.16 -45.52 -37.89
CA THR A 5 -72.38 -45.04 -36.75
C THR A 5 -71.54 -43.85 -37.23
N THR A 6 -72.04 -42.77 -37.07
CA THR A 6 -71.85 -41.58 -36.25
C THR A 6 -70.51 -40.87 -36.43
N LYS A 7 -70.62 -39.80 -37.21
CA LYS A 7 -69.59 -38.75 -37.42
C LYS A 7 -69.25 -37.93 -36.14
N HIS A 8 -69.86 -38.25 -34.99
CA HIS A 8 -69.64 -37.53 -33.75
C HIS A 8 -68.46 -38.00 -32.88
N GLU A 9 -67.95 -39.20 -33.09
CA GLU A 9 -66.78 -39.68 -32.31
C GLU A 9 -65.45 -39.21 -32.89
N ALA A 10 -65.36 -38.95 -34.21
CA ALA A 10 -64.15 -38.40 -34.82
C ALA A 10 -63.87 -36.95 -34.44
N LEU A 11 -64.95 -36.16 -34.18
CA LEU A 11 -64.79 -34.73 -33.79
C LEU A 11 -64.40 -34.56 -32.32
N ARG A 12 -64.73 -35.51 -31.45
CA ARG A 12 -64.37 -35.47 -30.05
C ARG A 12 -62.88 -35.88 -29.80
N ARG A 13 -62.28 -36.69 -30.65
CA ARG A 13 -60.88 -37.08 -30.57
C ARG A 13 -59.95 -36.02 -31.13
N ALA A 14 -60.37 -35.14 -32.05
CA ALA A 14 -59.58 -34.05 -32.60
C ALA A 14 -59.50 -32.83 -31.69
N LEU A 15 -60.42 -32.68 -30.72
CA LEU A 15 -60.48 -31.52 -29.82
C LEU A 15 -59.69 -31.68 -28.50
N ILE A 16 -59.15 -32.88 -28.21
CA ILE A 16 -58.40 -33.18 -26.98
C ILE A 16 -56.88 -33.15 -27.23
N ALA A 17 -56.39 -33.11 -28.47
CA ALA A 17 -54.98 -33.10 -28.84
C ALA A 17 -54.36 -31.68 -28.99
N ALA A 18 -55.14 -30.59 -28.85
CA ALA A 18 -54.69 -29.21 -29.06
C ALA A 18 -54.45 -28.38 -27.82
N ALA A 19 -54.53 -28.97 -26.62
CA ALA A 19 -54.38 -28.21 -25.39
C ALA A 19 -53.32 -28.89 -24.50
N PHE A 20 -52.04 -28.67 -24.77
CA PHE A 20 -50.93 -28.69 -23.80
C PHE A 20 -49.56 -28.63 -24.48
N ALA A 21 -49.36 -27.64 -25.36
CA ALA A 21 -48.00 -27.20 -25.71
C ALA A 21 -47.78 -25.83 -25.02
N CYS A 22 -47.76 -25.83 -23.66
CA CYS A 22 -47.21 -24.75 -22.92
C CYS A 22 -45.70 -24.87 -23.08
N PRO A 23 -45.00 -23.84 -23.65
CA PRO A 23 -43.53 -23.84 -23.61
C PRO A 23 -43.14 -23.69 -22.15
N VAL A 24 -42.68 -24.76 -21.52
CA VAL A 24 -41.95 -24.68 -20.27
C VAL A 24 -40.66 -23.90 -20.61
N ALA A 25 -40.69 -22.59 -20.39
CA ALA A 25 -39.49 -21.78 -20.34
C ALA A 25 -38.64 -22.35 -19.20
N ILE A 26 -37.67 -23.19 -19.53
CA ILE A 26 -36.63 -23.62 -18.60
C ILE A 26 -35.87 -22.35 -18.26
N ILE A 27 -36.28 -21.68 -17.17
CA ILE A 27 -35.47 -20.67 -16.51
C ILE A 27 -34.27 -21.44 -15.96
N ALA A 28 -33.22 -21.56 -16.78
CA ALA A 28 -31.93 -22.03 -16.29
C ALA A 28 -31.58 -21.10 -15.10
N PRO A 29 -31.33 -21.60 -13.91
CA PRO A 29 -30.84 -20.76 -12.82
C PRO A 29 -29.55 -20.13 -13.34
N ALA A 30 -29.52 -18.81 -13.42
CA ALA A 30 -28.30 -18.07 -13.65
C ALA A 30 -27.36 -18.51 -12.52
N LEU A 31 -26.40 -19.37 -12.83
CA LEU A 31 -25.35 -19.73 -11.88
C LEU A 31 -24.73 -18.42 -11.44
N ALA A 32 -25.06 -17.97 -10.24
CA ALA A 32 -24.43 -16.81 -9.64
C ALA A 32 -22.95 -17.11 -9.62
N GLN A 33 -22.21 -16.48 -10.52
CA GLN A 33 -20.76 -16.65 -10.60
C GLN A 33 -20.18 -16.27 -9.25
N ALA A 34 -19.46 -17.19 -8.60
CA ALA A 34 -18.87 -16.94 -7.30
C ALA A 34 -17.94 -15.70 -7.42
N LYS A 35 -18.09 -14.75 -6.49
CA LYS A 35 -17.28 -13.54 -6.48
C LYS A 35 -15.81 -13.89 -6.29
N THR A 36 -14.94 -13.21 -7.02
CA THR A 36 -13.50 -13.25 -6.77
C THR A 36 -13.22 -12.50 -5.47
N VAL A 37 -12.70 -13.20 -4.47
CA VAL A 37 -12.31 -12.61 -3.19
C VAL A 37 -10.91 -11.98 -3.35
N LEU A 38 -10.76 -10.72 -2.92
CA LEU A 38 -9.48 -10.02 -2.84
C LEU A 38 -9.28 -9.55 -1.40
N ARG A 39 -8.44 -10.27 -0.66
CA ARG A 39 -8.06 -9.91 0.72
C ARG A 39 -6.88 -8.96 0.67
N ILE A 40 -7.01 -7.79 1.27
CA ILE A 40 -5.98 -6.75 1.32
C ILE A 40 -5.54 -6.57 2.77
N SER A 41 -4.24 -6.70 3.06
CA SER A 41 -3.67 -6.48 4.39
C SER A 41 -2.87 -5.18 4.45
N THR A 42 -3.00 -4.46 5.55
CA THR A 42 -2.18 -3.28 5.86
C THR A 42 -2.07 -3.08 7.38
N PRO A 43 -0.91 -2.63 7.90
CA PRO A 43 -0.76 -2.25 9.30
C PRO A 43 -1.39 -0.87 9.61
N ALA A 44 -1.76 -0.08 8.60
CA ALA A 44 -2.36 1.24 8.76
C ALA A 44 -3.70 1.17 9.50
N VAL A 45 -4.02 2.23 10.27
CA VAL A 45 -5.26 2.33 11.05
C VAL A 45 -6.41 2.84 10.17
N PRO A 46 -7.70 2.66 10.58
CA PRO A 46 -8.87 3.04 9.77
C PRO A 46 -8.89 4.49 9.30
N ASP A 47 -8.40 5.42 10.13
CA ASP A 47 -8.39 6.86 9.82
C ASP A 47 -7.28 7.26 8.84
N ASP A 48 -6.33 6.38 8.55
CA ASP A 48 -5.25 6.64 7.60
C ASP A 48 -5.77 6.69 6.15
N TRP A 49 -5.24 7.61 5.36
CA TRP A 49 -5.60 7.77 3.95
C TRP A 49 -5.35 6.51 3.13
N HIS A 50 -4.36 5.69 3.50
CA HIS A 50 -4.13 4.40 2.86
C HIS A 50 -5.30 3.44 3.06
N VAL A 51 -5.91 3.38 4.24
CA VAL A 51 -7.09 2.55 4.46
C VAL A 51 -8.30 3.12 3.72
N LYS A 52 -8.48 4.44 3.80
CA LYS A 52 -9.57 5.13 3.06
C LYS A 52 -9.46 4.88 1.55
N MET A 53 -8.25 4.93 0.99
CA MET A 53 -8.08 4.63 -0.44
C MET A 53 -8.40 3.17 -0.79
N LEU A 54 -8.15 2.21 0.10
CA LEU A 54 -8.52 0.82 -0.13
C LEU A 54 -10.05 0.64 -0.19
N TYR A 55 -10.81 1.44 0.56
CA TYR A 55 -12.26 1.50 0.40
C TYR A 55 -12.67 2.18 -0.90
N VAL A 56 -11.98 3.24 -1.32
CA VAL A 56 -12.18 3.84 -2.66
C VAL A 56 -11.92 2.80 -3.76
N PHE A 57 -10.84 2.03 -3.65
CA PHE A 57 -10.56 0.92 -4.59
C PHE A 57 -11.70 -0.09 -4.65
N LYS A 58 -12.19 -0.53 -3.48
CA LYS A 58 -13.33 -1.45 -3.36
C LYS A 58 -14.58 -0.90 -4.05
N ASP A 59 -14.92 0.36 -3.80
CA ASP A 59 -16.13 0.99 -4.32
C ASP A 59 -16.04 1.24 -5.82
N GLU A 60 -14.87 1.67 -6.33
CA GLU A 60 -14.64 1.85 -7.77
C GLU A 60 -14.75 0.51 -8.51
N LEU A 61 -14.17 -0.54 -7.95
CA LEU A 61 -14.23 -1.87 -8.55
C LEU A 61 -15.67 -2.42 -8.52
N ALA A 62 -16.40 -2.23 -7.42
CA ALA A 62 -17.80 -2.64 -7.32
C ALA A 62 -18.71 -1.91 -8.31
N ARG A 63 -18.42 -0.62 -8.61
CA ARG A 63 -19.15 0.16 -9.63
C ARG A 63 -18.80 -0.28 -11.05
N ALA A 64 -17.51 -0.55 -11.32
CA ALA A 64 -17.07 -0.90 -12.66
C ALA A 64 -17.53 -2.31 -13.09
N VAL A 65 -17.51 -3.28 -12.17
CA VAL A 65 -17.86 -4.69 -12.42
C VAL A 65 -18.75 -5.24 -11.31
N PRO A 66 -20.03 -4.86 -11.29
CA PRO A 66 -20.96 -5.22 -10.22
C PRO A 66 -21.03 -6.74 -9.99
N GLY A 67 -20.95 -7.15 -8.74
CA GLY A 67 -21.11 -8.55 -8.33
C GLY A 67 -19.92 -9.47 -8.62
N ARG A 68 -18.84 -8.97 -9.27
CA ARG A 68 -17.67 -9.77 -9.66
C ARG A 68 -16.67 -10.00 -8.53
N PHE A 69 -16.49 -9.00 -7.66
CA PHE A 69 -15.48 -8.99 -6.61
C PHE A 69 -16.08 -8.90 -5.22
N ASP A 70 -15.42 -9.54 -4.26
CA ASP A 70 -15.55 -9.33 -2.82
C ASP A 70 -14.21 -8.82 -2.27
N VAL A 71 -14.07 -7.49 -2.17
CA VAL A 71 -12.85 -6.86 -1.64
C VAL A 71 -12.94 -6.75 -0.13
N GLN A 72 -12.03 -7.41 0.56
CA GLN A 72 -11.95 -7.47 2.02
C GLN A 72 -10.72 -6.70 2.51
N VAL A 73 -10.93 -5.56 3.16
CA VAL A 73 -9.87 -4.71 3.70
C VAL A 73 -9.59 -5.07 5.15
N HIS A 74 -8.40 -5.60 5.42
CA HIS A 74 -7.90 -5.95 6.74
C HIS A 74 -6.84 -4.94 7.17
N HIS A 75 -7.26 -3.94 7.92
CA HIS A 75 -6.40 -2.88 8.47
C HIS A 75 -5.82 -3.24 9.84
N SER A 76 -4.97 -2.36 10.40
CA SER A 76 -4.41 -2.49 11.76
C SER A 76 -3.64 -3.79 12.01
N GLY A 77 -3.08 -4.39 10.94
CA GLY A 77 -2.30 -5.63 11.05
C GLY A 77 -3.12 -6.86 11.47
N THR A 78 -4.45 -6.82 11.33
CA THR A 78 -5.36 -7.88 11.82
C THR A 78 -5.24 -9.19 11.05
N LEU A 79 -4.79 -9.17 9.78
CA LEU A 79 -4.62 -10.39 8.98
C LEU A 79 -3.15 -10.84 8.95
N PHE A 80 -2.23 -9.89 8.68
CA PHE A 80 -0.77 -10.15 8.71
C PHE A 80 -0.06 -9.02 9.44
N ARG A 81 0.97 -9.39 10.23
CA ARG A 81 1.85 -8.43 10.89
C ARG A 81 2.70 -7.71 9.82
N GLN A 82 2.99 -6.43 10.06
CA GLN A 82 3.86 -5.62 9.19
C GLN A 82 5.17 -6.35 8.82
N GLY A 83 5.46 -6.42 7.52
CA GLY A 83 6.63 -7.08 6.96
C GLY A 83 6.45 -8.58 6.65
N ALA A 84 5.27 -9.16 6.94
CA ALA A 84 4.93 -10.55 6.57
C ALA A 84 4.13 -10.64 5.26
N GLU A 85 3.62 -9.53 4.76
CA GLU A 85 2.65 -9.47 3.67
C GLU A 85 3.24 -10.00 2.36
N ALA A 86 4.46 -9.60 1.99
CA ALA A 86 5.10 -10.04 0.74
C ALA A 86 5.23 -11.57 0.67
N VAL A 87 5.69 -12.20 1.77
CA VAL A 87 5.81 -13.67 1.86
C VAL A 87 4.44 -14.34 1.83
N ALA A 88 3.43 -13.74 2.49
CA ALA A 88 2.06 -14.25 2.46
C ALA A 88 1.46 -14.22 1.04
N MET A 89 1.72 -13.16 0.28
CA MET A 89 1.32 -13.03 -1.12
C MET A 89 1.99 -14.09 -2.00
N GLN A 90 3.28 -14.30 -1.85
CA GLN A 90 4.06 -15.31 -2.59
C GLN A 90 3.55 -16.73 -2.34
N ARG A 91 3.16 -17.04 -1.10
CA ARG A 91 2.58 -18.32 -0.71
C ARG A 91 1.11 -18.48 -1.12
N GLY A 92 0.47 -17.41 -1.64
CA GLY A 92 -0.94 -17.41 -2.03
C GLY A 92 -1.91 -17.35 -0.84
N ASN A 93 -1.43 -16.95 0.34
CA ASN A 93 -2.24 -16.78 1.55
C ASN A 93 -2.85 -15.37 1.64
N LEU A 94 -2.35 -14.43 0.86
CA LEU A 94 -2.82 -13.05 0.76
C LEU A 94 -2.88 -12.63 -0.70
N ASP A 95 -3.94 -11.90 -1.08
CA ASP A 95 -4.15 -11.50 -2.46
C ASP A 95 -3.49 -10.16 -2.77
N MET A 96 -3.64 -9.17 -1.88
CA MET A 96 -3.14 -7.81 -2.07
C MET A 96 -2.54 -7.23 -0.77
N ALA A 97 -1.61 -6.30 -0.92
CA ALA A 97 -1.02 -5.53 0.19
C ALA A 97 -0.50 -4.18 -0.26
N LEU A 98 -0.18 -3.33 0.73
CA LEU A 98 0.66 -2.15 0.57
C LEU A 98 2.07 -2.52 1.02
N LEU A 99 3.00 -2.66 0.08
CA LEU A 99 4.38 -3.09 0.34
C LEU A 99 5.33 -1.89 0.37
N SER A 100 6.24 -1.83 1.31
CA SER A 100 7.33 -0.84 1.33
C SER A 100 8.45 -1.26 0.37
N MET A 101 9.25 -0.28 -0.07
CA MET A 101 10.44 -0.58 -0.87
C MET A 101 11.49 -1.38 -0.08
N GLN A 102 11.50 -1.24 1.24
CA GLN A 102 12.36 -2.01 2.12
C GLN A 102 11.96 -3.50 2.17
N ASP A 103 10.66 -3.81 2.11
CA ASP A 103 10.20 -5.20 2.02
C ASP A 103 10.58 -5.83 0.66
N ILE A 104 10.58 -5.03 -0.40
CA ILE A 104 11.03 -5.46 -1.74
C ILE A 104 12.54 -5.65 -1.75
N ALA A 105 13.32 -4.71 -1.20
CA ALA A 105 14.77 -4.75 -1.17
C ALA A 105 15.34 -5.95 -0.39
N ARG A 106 14.59 -6.50 0.58
CA ARG A 106 14.96 -7.75 1.27
C ARG A 106 15.11 -8.94 0.32
N GLN A 107 14.38 -8.96 -0.78
CA GLN A 107 14.38 -10.04 -1.76
C GLN A 107 15.10 -9.66 -3.05
N ILE A 108 15.13 -8.37 -3.37
CA ILE A 108 15.81 -7.82 -4.55
C ILE A 108 16.78 -6.72 -4.05
N PRO A 109 17.96 -7.10 -3.54
CA PRO A 109 18.90 -6.15 -2.93
C PRO A 109 19.35 -5.02 -3.86
N GLU A 110 19.29 -5.23 -5.18
CA GLU A 110 19.57 -4.23 -6.20
C GLU A 110 18.65 -3.01 -6.07
N TYR A 111 17.43 -3.20 -5.59
CA TYR A 111 16.47 -2.11 -5.39
C TYR A 111 16.52 -1.48 -4.00
N SER A 112 17.55 -1.83 -3.19
CA SER A 112 17.81 -1.11 -1.93
C SER A 112 18.11 0.38 -2.15
N ILE A 113 18.47 0.80 -3.37
CA ILE A 113 18.58 2.22 -3.72
C ILE A 113 17.33 3.02 -3.38
N PHE A 114 16.12 2.46 -3.58
CA PHE A 114 14.86 3.12 -3.27
C PHE A 114 14.56 3.25 -1.77
N THR A 115 15.42 2.66 -0.92
CA THR A 115 15.33 2.84 0.54
C THR A 115 16.24 3.95 1.05
N ALA A 116 17.05 4.54 0.15
CA ALA A 116 18.05 5.53 0.53
C ALA A 116 17.39 6.87 0.88
N GLY A 117 17.71 7.37 2.07
CA GLY A 117 17.25 8.69 2.49
C GLY A 117 17.76 9.81 1.56
N TYR A 118 16.90 10.81 1.34
CA TYR A 118 17.16 11.98 0.49
C TYR A 118 17.40 11.66 -0.99
N LEU A 119 17.01 10.48 -1.47
CA LEU A 119 17.07 10.11 -2.88
C LEU A 119 15.94 10.78 -3.69
N ILE A 120 14.72 10.60 -3.23
CA ILE A 120 13.53 11.24 -3.82
C ILE A 120 13.38 12.63 -3.20
N ARG A 121 13.18 13.65 -4.03
CA ARG A 121 13.20 15.06 -3.61
C ARG A 121 11.86 15.54 -3.02
N ASP A 122 10.78 15.14 -3.67
CA ASP A 122 9.42 15.61 -3.40
C ASP A 122 8.37 14.67 -4.02
N PRO A 123 7.06 14.87 -3.76
CA PRO A 123 5.99 14.04 -4.33
C PRO A 123 5.96 14.03 -5.86
N ASP A 124 6.30 15.14 -6.53
CA ASP A 124 6.30 15.22 -7.99
C ASP A 124 7.45 14.36 -8.58
N HIS A 125 8.63 14.43 -7.97
CA HIS A 125 9.75 13.57 -8.33
C HIS A 125 9.42 12.10 -8.11
N LEU A 126 8.79 11.75 -6.98
CA LEU A 126 8.31 10.40 -6.71
C LEU A 126 7.38 9.91 -7.83
N ALA A 127 6.36 10.70 -8.17
CA ALA A 127 5.41 10.35 -9.22
C ALA A 127 6.09 10.10 -10.57
N LYS A 128 7.08 10.92 -10.94
CA LYS A 128 7.83 10.78 -12.20
C LYS A 128 8.75 9.57 -12.21
N VAL A 129 9.45 9.29 -11.10
CA VAL A 129 10.34 8.12 -10.98
C VAL A 129 9.53 6.81 -11.07
N TYR A 130 8.47 6.69 -10.29
CA TYR A 130 7.68 5.46 -10.24
C TYR A 130 6.65 5.34 -11.37
N GLY A 131 6.21 6.45 -11.96
CA GLY A 131 5.31 6.47 -13.11
C GLY A 131 6.00 6.41 -14.47
N GLY A 132 7.34 6.48 -14.49
CA GLY A 132 8.15 6.47 -15.71
C GLY A 132 8.87 5.14 -15.98
N PRO A 133 9.84 5.13 -16.91
CA PRO A 133 10.58 3.93 -17.31
C PRO A 133 11.28 3.18 -16.16
N ILE A 134 11.72 3.93 -15.14
CA ILE A 134 12.32 3.33 -13.93
C ILE A 134 11.28 2.49 -13.16
N GLY A 135 10.07 3.01 -12.98
CA GLY A 135 8.98 2.30 -12.33
C GLY A 135 8.49 1.09 -13.14
N GLU A 136 8.49 1.16 -14.47
CA GLU A 136 8.17 0.03 -15.34
C GLU A 136 9.19 -1.10 -15.22
N GLU A 137 10.49 -0.77 -15.22
CA GLU A 137 11.59 -1.70 -14.99
C GLU A 137 11.47 -2.38 -13.63
N LEU A 138 11.27 -1.58 -12.57
CA LEU A 138 11.02 -2.04 -11.20
C LEU A 138 9.84 -3.01 -11.13
N SER A 139 8.70 -2.63 -11.71
CA SER A 139 7.49 -3.44 -11.69
C SER A 139 7.68 -4.80 -12.38
N ARG A 140 8.38 -4.82 -13.51
CA ARG A 140 8.69 -6.04 -14.25
C ARG A 140 9.56 -6.98 -13.42
N THR A 141 10.67 -6.47 -12.88
CA THR A 141 11.60 -7.28 -12.07
C THR A 141 10.93 -7.84 -10.82
N ILE A 142 10.09 -7.04 -10.14
CA ILE A 142 9.33 -7.52 -8.98
C ILE A 142 8.35 -8.63 -9.38
N ALA A 143 7.67 -8.48 -10.52
CA ALA A 143 6.75 -9.50 -11.01
C ALA A 143 7.46 -10.82 -11.31
N GLU A 144 8.61 -10.76 -11.96
CA GLU A 144 9.42 -11.92 -12.35
C GLU A 144 10.09 -12.60 -11.15
N THR A 145 10.63 -11.81 -10.21
CA THR A 145 11.43 -12.32 -9.08
C THR A 145 10.57 -12.72 -7.89
N MET A 146 9.57 -11.90 -7.56
CA MET A 146 8.75 -12.08 -6.36
C MET A 146 7.38 -12.72 -6.65
N GLY A 147 6.95 -12.80 -7.91
CA GLY A 147 5.60 -13.24 -8.23
C GLY A 147 4.53 -12.27 -7.69
N ILE A 148 4.82 -10.98 -7.70
CA ILE A 148 3.94 -9.91 -7.22
C ILE A 148 3.82 -8.85 -8.31
N GLN A 149 2.59 -8.47 -8.66
CA GLN A 149 2.32 -7.39 -9.60
C GLN A 149 2.12 -6.08 -8.86
N LEU A 150 2.86 -5.04 -9.24
CA LEU A 150 2.61 -3.69 -8.74
C LEU A 150 1.45 -3.06 -9.55
N LEU A 151 0.46 -2.55 -8.86
CA LEU A 151 -0.67 -1.86 -9.48
C LEU A 151 -0.46 -0.34 -9.51
N GLN A 152 -0.02 0.23 -8.38
CA GLN A 152 0.26 1.66 -8.24
C GLN A 152 1.32 1.91 -7.17
N ALA A 153 2.19 2.88 -7.43
CA ALA A 153 2.97 3.54 -6.40
C ALA A 153 2.10 4.58 -5.70
N VAL A 154 2.05 4.57 -4.38
CA VAL A 154 1.15 5.38 -3.56
C VAL A 154 1.99 6.22 -2.61
N TYR A 155 1.81 7.53 -2.62
CA TYR A 155 2.54 8.43 -1.73
C TYR A 155 2.23 8.13 -0.25
N LEU A 156 3.25 7.76 0.52
CA LEU A 156 3.13 7.62 1.98
C LEU A 156 3.33 8.97 2.67
N GLY A 157 4.23 9.79 2.17
CA GLY A 157 4.53 11.09 2.72
C GLY A 157 6.01 11.32 2.97
N THR A 158 6.33 12.55 3.37
CA THR A 158 7.69 12.92 3.77
C THR A 158 7.90 12.60 5.25
N ARG A 159 8.80 11.66 5.53
CA ARG A 159 9.05 11.16 6.88
C ARG A 159 9.83 12.16 7.72
N GLN A 160 9.40 12.31 8.97
CA GLN A 160 10.00 13.17 9.98
C GLN A 160 10.34 12.35 11.21
N VAL A 161 11.37 12.75 11.95
CA VAL A 161 11.65 12.15 13.27
C VAL A 161 10.71 12.77 14.30
N SER A 162 10.06 11.95 15.11
CA SER A 162 9.27 12.42 16.25
C SER A 162 9.73 11.76 17.54
N LEU A 163 9.79 12.54 18.61
CA LEU A 163 10.37 12.15 19.89
C LEU A 163 9.32 12.24 21.01
N ALA A 164 9.34 11.25 21.91
CA ALA A 164 8.49 11.22 23.10
C ALA A 164 8.85 12.34 24.11
N GLN A 165 10.11 12.75 24.14
CA GLN A 165 10.60 13.86 24.96
C GLN A 165 11.37 14.85 24.11
N PRO A 166 11.28 16.18 24.39
CA PRO A 166 12.04 17.18 23.66
C PRO A 166 13.54 16.98 23.81
N ARG A 167 14.26 17.21 22.72
CA ARG A 167 15.71 17.14 22.67
C ARG A 167 16.23 18.15 21.66
N ARG A 168 17.36 18.79 21.95
CA ARG A 168 18.03 19.63 20.96
C ARG A 168 18.61 18.75 19.85
N VAL A 169 17.96 18.73 18.69
CA VAL A 169 18.42 18.01 17.50
C VAL A 169 18.72 19.00 16.41
N ARG A 170 20.00 19.18 16.10
CA ARG A 170 20.49 20.01 14.99
C ARG A 170 21.16 19.19 13.91
N THR A 171 21.88 18.14 14.27
CA THR A 171 22.65 17.28 13.38
C THR A 171 22.37 15.80 13.68
N PRO A 172 22.76 14.86 12.82
CA PRO A 172 22.66 13.42 13.09
C PRO A 172 23.28 12.99 14.42
N ALA A 173 24.39 13.62 14.82
CA ALA A 173 25.08 13.29 16.08
C ALA A 173 24.19 13.53 17.31
N ASP A 174 23.25 14.46 17.23
CA ASP A 174 22.34 14.76 18.32
C ASP A 174 21.27 13.65 18.54
N LEU A 175 21.10 12.71 17.59
CA LEU A 175 20.26 11.54 17.74
C LEU A 175 21.01 10.33 18.36
N ALA A 176 22.31 10.48 18.70
CA ALA A 176 23.07 9.39 19.31
C ALA A 176 22.40 8.87 20.59
N GLY A 177 22.25 7.55 20.69
CA GLY A 177 21.60 6.88 21.82
C GLY A 177 20.07 6.93 21.84
N VAL A 178 19.42 7.68 20.93
CA VAL A 178 17.95 7.68 20.80
C VAL A 178 17.50 6.31 20.28
N LYS A 179 16.69 5.61 21.06
CA LYS A 179 16.00 4.39 20.60
C LYS A 179 14.91 4.78 19.61
N LEU A 180 15.33 4.97 18.36
CA LEU A 180 14.42 5.34 17.28
C LEU A 180 13.74 4.10 16.72
N ARG A 181 12.42 3.99 16.89
CA ARG A 181 11.69 2.88 16.29
C ARG A 181 11.79 2.91 14.78
N MET A 182 12.12 1.77 14.22
CA MET A 182 12.07 1.49 12.80
C MET A 182 11.24 0.21 12.56
N PRO A 183 10.62 0.02 11.37
CA PRO A 183 10.12 -1.30 10.98
C PRO A 183 11.23 -2.36 11.01
N GLY A 184 10.85 -3.64 11.18
CA GLY A 184 11.78 -4.73 11.48
C GLY A 184 12.53 -5.32 10.27
N SER A 185 13.10 -4.51 9.38
CA SER A 185 13.99 -5.00 8.31
C SER A 185 15.38 -4.37 8.42
N LYS A 186 16.38 -5.02 7.84
CA LYS A 186 17.78 -4.52 7.84
C LYS A 186 17.88 -3.14 7.17
N GLU A 187 17.15 -2.95 6.10
CA GLU A 187 17.11 -1.72 5.32
C GLU A 187 16.53 -0.57 6.15
N TRP A 188 15.46 -0.82 6.90
CA TRP A 188 14.92 0.17 7.83
C TRP A 188 15.88 0.48 8.99
N LEU A 189 16.48 -0.55 9.60
CA LEU A 189 17.45 -0.35 10.67
C LEU A 189 18.68 0.43 10.18
N PHE A 190 19.12 0.17 8.94
CA PHE A 190 20.23 0.92 8.34
C PHE A 190 19.89 2.40 8.18
N LEU A 191 18.69 2.74 7.71
CA LEU A 191 18.26 4.15 7.63
C LEU A 191 18.29 4.82 9.00
N GLY A 192 17.79 4.16 10.05
CA GLY A 192 17.83 4.68 11.42
C GLY A 192 19.26 4.93 11.92
N GLN A 193 20.20 4.03 11.60
CA GLN A 193 21.63 4.21 11.91
C GLN A 193 22.22 5.38 11.11
N ALA A 194 21.91 5.50 9.82
CA ALA A 194 22.36 6.58 8.96
C ALA A 194 21.88 7.95 9.46
N LEU A 195 20.72 7.99 10.09
CA LEU A 195 20.18 9.19 10.78
C LEU A 195 20.92 9.51 12.09
N GLY A 196 21.84 8.66 12.55
CA GLY A 196 22.60 8.84 13.79
C GLY A 196 21.92 8.26 15.04
N ALA A 197 20.77 7.61 14.91
CA ALA A 197 20.02 7.06 16.01
C ALA A 197 20.43 5.60 16.35
N ASN A 198 19.89 5.07 17.44
CA ASN A 198 19.93 3.66 17.81
C ASN A 198 18.61 3.00 17.35
N PRO A 199 18.55 2.38 16.15
CA PRO A 199 17.31 1.88 15.59
C PRO A 199 16.80 0.68 16.39
N THR A 200 15.53 0.72 16.77
CA THR A 200 14.84 -0.32 17.54
C THR A 200 13.71 -0.91 16.71
N PRO A 201 13.80 -2.21 16.31
CA PRO A 201 12.79 -2.84 15.47
C PRO A 201 11.49 -3.06 16.23
N LEU A 202 10.37 -2.54 15.69
CA LEU A 202 9.05 -2.69 16.29
C LEU A 202 7.97 -2.60 15.20
N ALA A 203 6.92 -3.43 15.25
CA ALA A 203 5.82 -3.33 14.30
C ALA A 203 5.02 -2.03 14.51
N PHE A 204 4.40 -1.52 13.44
CA PHE A 204 3.70 -0.23 13.51
C PHE A 204 2.59 -0.19 14.57
N THR A 205 1.85 -1.29 14.73
CA THR A 205 0.78 -1.42 15.72
C THR A 205 1.24 -1.35 17.17
N GLU A 206 2.54 -1.49 17.41
CA GLU A 206 3.15 -1.49 18.75
C GLU A 206 3.78 -0.10 19.10
N VAL A 207 3.84 0.83 18.13
CA VAL A 207 4.57 2.11 18.28
C VAL A 207 3.97 3.00 19.35
N TYR A 208 2.65 3.16 19.37
CA TYR A 208 1.97 3.99 20.38
C TYR A 208 2.33 3.53 21.81
N LEU A 209 2.21 2.23 22.07
CA LEU A 209 2.52 1.66 23.37
C LEU A 209 4.02 1.79 23.67
N GLY A 210 4.88 1.53 22.69
CA GLY A 210 6.33 1.66 22.82
C GLY A 210 6.77 3.06 23.22
N LEU A 211 6.19 4.11 22.62
CA LEU A 211 6.42 5.51 23.01
C LEU A 211 5.88 5.81 24.41
N LYS A 212 4.65 5.35 24.71
CA LYS A 212 4.00 5.58 26.01
C LYS A 212 4.74 4.95 27.18
N THR A 213 5.34 3.78 26.99
CA THR A 213 6.07 3.03 28.02
C THR A 213 7.56 3.36 28.08
N GLY A 214 8.11 4.14 27.13
CA GLY A 214 9.54 4.42 27.03
C GLY A 214 10.39 3.24 26.52
N THR A 215 9.76 2.22 25.92
CA THR A 215 10.46 1.15 25.21
C THR A 215 11.27 1.71 24.04
N ILE A 216 10.73 2.73 23.40
CA ILE A 216 11.36 3.53 22.36
C ILE A 216 11.28 5.01 22.74
N ASP A 217 12.26 5.82 22.32
CA ASP A 217 12.34 7.25 22.61
C ASP A 217 11.73 8.10 21.48
N GLY A 218 11.60 7.52 20.30
CA GLY A 218 11.06 8.18 19.11
C GLY A 218 10.71 7.20 18.01
N GLN A 219 10.16 7.74 16.95
CA GLN A 219 9.84 7.01 15.71
C GLN A 219 9.98 7.94 14.50
N ASP A 220 9.93 7.38 13.30
CA ASP A 220 9.88 8.12 12.05
C ASP A 220 8.62 7.79 11.26
N ASN A 221 7.87 8.78 10.87
CA ASN A 221 6.72 8.66 9.95
C ASN A 221 6.36 10.03 9.36
N PRO A 222 5.59 10.05 8.26
CA PRO A 222 4.97 11.28 7.77
C PRO A 222 3.93 11.84 8.74
N LEU A 223 3.68 13.14 8.66
CA LEU A 223 2.74 13.83 9.54
C LEU A 223 1.30 13.26 9.47
N PRO A 224 0.74 12.91 8.30
CA PRO A 224 -0.59 12.29 8.24
C PRO A 224 -0.68 10.97 8.99
N THR A 225 0.36 10.14 8.93
CA THR A 225 0.43 8.87 9.67
C THR A 225 0.54 9.11 11.19
N LEU A 226 1.32 10.12 11.61
CA LEU A 226 1.43 10.51 13.01
C LEU A 226 0.08 10.95 13.58
N LYS A 227 -0.72 11.67 12.79
CA LYS A 227 -2.06 12.11 13.17
C LYS A 227 -3.06 10.95 13.23
N SER A 228 -3.16 10.18 12.13
CA SER A 228 -4.16 9.11 12.01
C SER A 228 -3.99 8.03 13.09
N ALA A 229 -2.74 7.67 13.42
CA ALA A 229 -2.43 6.71 14.48
C ALA A 229 -2.37 7.34 15.89
N LYS A 230 -2.75 8.60 16.04
CA LYS A 230 -2.77 9.35 17.31
C LYS A 230 -1.43 9.35 18.04
N LEU A 231 -0.32 9.19 17.32
CA LEU A 231 1.02 9.18 17.93
C LEU A 231 1.38 10.53 18.55
N TYR A 232 0.70 11.61 18.15
CA TYR A 232 0.85 12.94 18.76
C TYR A 232 0.48 12.98 20.25
N GLU A 233 -0.36 12.07 20.76
CA GLU A 233 -0.69 11.99 22.18
C GLU A 233 0.50 11.57 23.05
N VAL A 234 1.47 10.86 22.46
CA VAL A 234 2.68 10.31 23.08
C VAL A 234 3.97 10.88 22.49
N THR A 235 3.86 11.96 21.71
CA THR A 235 4.96 12.73 21.12
C THR A 235 5.01 14.13 21.72
N ARG A 236 6.21 14.65 21.96
CA ARG A 236 6.42 16.01 22.46
C ARG A 236 7.20 16.89 21.49
N GLN A 237 7.91 16.28 20.54
CA GLN A 237 8.68 17.03 19.54
C GLN A 237 8.60 16.33 18.17
N ILE A 238 8.51 17.12 17.12
CA ILE A 238 8.71 16.69 15.74
C ILE A 238 9.91 17.47 15.20
N VAL A 239 10.91 16.73 14.72
CA VAL A 239 12.10 17.27 14.05
C VAL A 239 11.90 17.09 12.56
N LEU A 240 11.80 18.21 11.83
CA LEU A 240 11.51 18.23 10.40
C LEU A 240 12.75 17.85 9.59
N THR A 241 13.14 16.59 9.68
CA THR A 241 14.31 16.03 8.97
C THR A 241 14.08 15.84 7.47
N GLY A 242 12.84 15.56 7.07
CA GLY A 242 12.50 15.31 5.66
C GLY A 242 13.33 14.20 5.01
N HIS A 243 13.79 13.24 5.79
CA HIS A 243 14.85 12.30 5.41
C HIS A 243 14.44 11.26 4.36
N LEU A 244 13.15 11.03 4.17
CA LEU A 244 12.67 10.08 3.17
C LEU A 244 11.30 10.53 2.65
N VAL A 245 11.22 10.82 1.36
CA VAL A 245 9.96 10.93 0.62
C VAL A 245 9.56 9.51 0.26
N ASP A 246 8.59 8.98 0.98
CA ASP A 246 8.32 7.55 1.04
C ASP A 246 7.10 7.13 0.23
N VAL A 247 7.11 5.90 -0.24
CA VAL A 247 6.13 5.29 -1.12
C VAL A 247 5.73 3.91 -0.61
N LEU A 248 4.47 3.57 -0.77
CA LEU A 248 4.02 2.19 -0.70
C LEU A 248 3.58 1.71 -2.08
N GLN A 249 3.76 0.42 -2.33
CA GLN A 249 3.31 -0.21 -3.57
C GLN A 249 1.99 -0.92 -3.31
N LEU A 250 0.88 -0.44 -3.90
CA LEU A 250 -0.34 -1.24 -3.96
C LEU A 250 -0.10 -2.41 -4.90
N ALA A 251 -0.06 -3.59 -4.35
CA ALA A 251 0.38 -4.80 -5.03
C ALA A 251 -0.65 -5.93 -4.94
N ILE A 252 -0.64 -6.80 -5.96
CA ILE A 252 -1.45 -8.02 -6.03
C ILE A 252 -0.54 -9.22 -6.30
N SER A 253 -0.80 -10.37 -5.67
CA SER A 253 -0.06 -11.60 -5.95
C SER A 253 -0.26 -12.04 -7.41
N SER A 254 0.80 -12.54 -8.07
CA SER A 254 0.68 -13.04 -9.43
C SER A 254 -0.34 -14.19 -9.54
N LYS A 255 -0.52 -14.96 -8.46
CA LYS A 255 -1.56 -16.00 -8.40
C LYS A 255 -2.96 -15.40 -8.57
N ALA A 256 -3.31 -14.39 -7.74
CA ALA A 256 -4.60 -13.72 -7.84
C ALA A 256 -4.74 -12.96 -9.16
N TRP A 257 -3.69 -12.25 -9.58
CA TRP A 257 -3.67 -11.49 -10.82
C TRP A 257 -3.91 -12.35 -12.05
N ASN A 258 -3.20 -13.49 -12.16
CA ASN A 258 -3.29 -14.36 -13.33
C ASN A 258 -4.63 -15.09 -13.43
N ALA A 259 -5.32 -15.29 -12.30
CA ALA A 259 -6.67 -15.85 -12.27
C ALA A 259 -7.74 -14.88 -12.80
N LEU A 260 -7.44 -13.58 -12.91
CA LEU A 260 -8.40 -12.58 -13.39
C LEU A 260 -8.52 -12.63 -14.93
N PRO A 261 -9.74 -12.54 -15.48
CA PRO A 261 -9.95 -12.27 -16.91
C PRO A 261 -9.30 -10.93 -17.32
N SER A 262 -8.93 -10.80 -18.59
CA SER A 262 -8.24 -9.60 -19.10
C SER A 262 -9.05 -8.31 -18.91
N GLY A 263 -10.36 -8.36 -19.08
CA GLY A 263 -11.26 -7.23 -18.82
C GLY A 263 -11.25 -6.81 -17.36
N ASP A 264 -11.26 -7.76 -16.42
CA ASP A 264 -11.23 -7.48 -14.99
C ASP A 264 -9.87 -6.90 -14.57
N LYS A 265 -8.77 -7.34 -15.18
CA LYS A 265 -7.43 -6.75 -14.95
C LYS A 265 -7.39 -5.27 -15.28
N ALA A 266 -8.04 -4.86 -16.37
CA ALA A 266 -8.13 -3.47 -16.78
C ALA A 266 -8.89 -2.64 -15.73
N GLU A 267 -10.02 -3.15 -15.25
CA GLU A 267 -10.84 -2.44 -14.24
C GLU A 267 -10.14 -2.38 -12.87
N VAL A 268 -9.45 -3.45 -12.46
CA VAL A 268 -8.60 -3.44 -11.25
C VAL A 268 -7.52 -2.37 -11.34
N LYS A 269 -6.82 -2.21 -12.48
CA LYS A 269 -5.83 -1.14 -12.67
C LYS A 269 -6.45 0.24 -12.61
N LYS A 270 -7.61 0.45 -13.24
CA LYS A 270 -8.32 1.75 -13.20
C LYS A 270 -8.76 2.11 -11.78
N ALA A 271 -9.34 1.15 -11.05
CA ALA A 271 -9.75 1.34 -9.67
C ALA A 271 -8.54 1.67 -8.77
N ALA A 272 -7.42 0.96 -8.95
CA ALA A 272 -6.18 1.22 -8.24
C ALA A 272 -5.63 2.62 -8.51
N ALA A 273 -5.65 3.08 -9.77
CA ALA A 273 -5.19 4.42 -10.14
C ALA A 273 -6.05 5.53 -9.51
N LYS A 274 -7.38 5.37 -9.49
CA LYS A 274 -8.29 6.33 -8.83
C LYS A 274 -8.06 6.37 -7.31
N ALA A 275 -7.90 5.20 -6.70
CA ALA A 275 -7.63 5.08 -5.27
C ALA A 275 -6.29 5.73 -4.89
N ALA A 276 -5.23 5.48 -5.66
CA ALA A 276 -3.91 6.09 -5.47
C ALA A 276 -3.99 7.61 -5.57
N LYS A 277 -4.63 8.15 -6.60
CA LYS A 277 -4.85 9.60 -6.78
C LYS A 277 -5.56 10.20 -5.56
N PHE A 278 -6.65 9.56 -5.09
CA PHE A 278 -7.37 10.00 -3.90
C PHE A 278 -6.45 10.08 -2.67
N ASN A 279 -5.62 9.05 -2.44
CA ASN A 279 -4.66 9.06 -1.33
C ASN A 279 -3.65 10.19 -1.46
N ASP A 280 -3.01 10.30 -2.63
CA ASP A 280 -1.88 11.20 -2.85
C ASP A 280 -2.29 12.67 -2.69
N GLU A 281 -3.43 13.06 -3.29
CA GLU A 281 -4.00 14.40 -3.16
C GLU A 281 -4.29 14.77 -1.69
N ASN A 282 -4.88 13.83 -0.94
CA ASN A 282 -5.23 14.07 0.46
C ASN A 282 -3.99 14.14 1.35
N ARG A 283 -3.00 13.27 1.17
CA ARG A 283 -1.76 13.29 1.95
C ARG A 283 -0.92 14.52 1.70
N VAL A 284 -0.73 14.90 0.43
CA VAL A 284 0.02 16.12 0.07
C VAL A 284 -0.65 17.37 0.65
N ARG A 285 -1.98 17.45 0.62
CA ARG A 285 -2.72 18.55 1.24
C ARG A 285 -2.54 18.55 2.76
N GLU A 286 -2.75 17.41 3.39
CA GLU A 286 -2.74 17.29 4.85
C GLU A 286 -1.35 17.55 5.44
N GLU A 287 -0.27 17.14 4.76
CA GLU A 287 1.09 17.43 5.23
C GLU A 287 1.35 18.92 5.43
N LYS A 288 0.78 19.78 4.58
CA LYS A 288 0.93 21.23 4.68
C LYS A 288 0.16 21.82 5.87
N GLU A 289 -0.97 21.22 6.21
CA GLU A 289 -1.87 21.72 7.27
C GLU A 289 -1.47 21.22 8.67
N LEU A 290 -0.79 20.05 8.76
CA LEU A 290 -0.55 19.38 10.03
C LEU A 290 0.50 20.03 10.92
N ILE A 291 1.39 20.86 10.41
CA ILE A 291 2.35 21.62 11.22
C ILE A 291 1.62 22.45 12.28
N GLU A 292 0.62 23.22 11.86
CA GLU A 292 -0.15 24.06 12.78
C GLU A 292 -1.04 23.22 13.69
N PHE A 293 -1.60 22.12 13.21
CA PHE A 293 -2.33 21.18 14.05
C PHE A 293 -1.46 20.68 15.21
N PHE A 294 -0.24 20.20 14.93
CA PHE A 294 0.64 19.67 15.97
C PHE A 294 1.13 20.76 16.94
N ARG A 295 1.38 21.97 16.47
CA ARG A 295 1.68 23.13 17.35
C ARG A 295 0.52 23.40 18.30
N ALA A 296 -0.71 23.36 17.82
CA ALA A 296 -1.91 23.54 18.65
C ALA A 296 -2.10 22.40 19.67
N GLN A 297 -1.53 21.21 19.42
CA GLN A 297 -1.48 20.12 20.40
C GLN A 297 -0.32 20.25 21.42
N GLY A 298 0.43 21.36 21.37
CA GLY A 298 1.56 21.59 22.28
C GLY A 298 2.83 20.81 21.92
N ILE A 299 2.95 20.35 20.68
CA ILE A 299 4.14 19.63 20.19
C ILE A 299 5.15 20.66 19.68
N GLU A 300 6.39 20.55 20.14
CA GLU A 300 7.50 21.35 19.65
C GLU A 300 7.85 20.95 18.21
N ILE A 301 7.84 21.89 17.29
CA ILE A 301 8.24 21.67 15.88
C ILE A 301 9.58 22.35 15.66
N THR A 302 10.61 21.56 15.34
CA THR A 302 11.97 22.04 15.12
C THR A 302 12.47 21.69 13.72
N THR A 303 13.29 22.57 13.15
CA THR A 303 13.97 22.33 11.88
C THR A 303 15.46 22.14 12.16
N PRO A 304 16.04 20.96 11.87
CA PRO A 304 17.46 20.71 12.05
C PRO A 304 18.28 21.30 10.88
N ASP A 305 19.59 21.13 10.91
CA ASP A 305 20.44 21.29 9.73
C ASP A 305 20.17 20.10 8.78
N VAL A 306 19.18 20.28 7.91
CA VAL A 306 18.74 19.26 6.95
C VAL A 306 19.88 18.87 6.01
N GLU A 307 20.80 19.80 5.68
CA GLU A 307 21.93 19.51 4.79
C GLU A 307 22.96 18.62 5.50
N ALA A 308 23.19 18.81 6.80
CA ALA A 308 24.04 17.92 7.58
C ALA A 308 23.44 16.51 7.64
N PHE A 309 22.11 16.37 7.81
CA PHE A 309 21.41 15.08 7.73
C PHE A 309 21.55 14.45 6.36
N ARG A 310 21.27 15.19 5.28
CA ARG A 310 21.39 14.73 3.88
C ARG A 310 22.78 14.19 3.59
N LYS A 311 23.80 14.99 3.87
CA LYS A 311 25.20 14.64 3.63
C LYS A 311 25.60 13.36 4.38
N THR A 312 25.22 13.25 5.64
CA THR A 312 25.56 12.10 6.48
C THR A 312 24.85 10.84 6.00
N VAL A 313 23.55 10.91 5.75
CA VAL A 313 22.75 9.77 5.30
C VAL A 313 23.20 9.30 3.93
N GLN A 314 23.36 10.20 2.96
CA GLN A 314 23.81 9.83 1.61
C GLN A 314 25.23 9.23 1.64
N ALA A 315 26.14 9.80 2.43
CA ALA A 315 27.49 9.24 2.58
C ALA A 315 27.48 7.83 3.21
N ALA A 316 26.57 7.57 4.17
CA ALA A 316 26.39 6.25 4.75
C ALA A 316 25.93 5.23 3.71
N TYR A 317 24.93 5.58 2.90
CA TYR A 317 24.44 4.69 1.84
C TYR A 317 25.51 4.42 0.77
N LEU A 318 26.21 5.44 0.27
CA LEU A 318 27.23 5.30 -0.77
C LEU A 318 28.44 4.45 -0.32
N LYS A 319 28.68 4.34 1.00
CA LYS A 319 29.75 3.50 1.58
C LYS A 319 29.25 2.12 2.05
N SER A 320 27.97 1.85 1.89
CA SER A 320 27.37 0.60 2.39
C SER A 320 27.45 -0.53 1.36
N GLU A 321 27.29 -1.76 1.84
CA GLU A 321 27.11 -2.94 0.99
C GLU A 321 25.88 -2.84 0.05
N TYR A 322 24.94 -1.94 0.36
CA TYR A 322 23.77 -1.70 -0.49
C TYR A 322 24.15 -1.04 -1.81
N ALA A 323 25.04 -0.01 -1.77
CA ALA A 323 25.45 0.71 -2.97
C ALA A 323 26.23 -0.17 -3.95
N GLU A 324 26.94 -1.19 -3.46
CA GLU A 324 27.65 -2.16 -4.30
C GLU A 324 26.71 -3.00 -5.17
N LYS A 325 25.45 -3.15 -4.74
CA LYS A 325 24.42 -3.94 -5.42
C LYS A 325 23.56 -3.11 -6.37
N TRP A 326 23.62 -1.78 -6.29
CA TRP A 326 22.77 -0.92 -7.11
C TRP A 326 23.08 -1.08 -8.60
N PRO A 327 22.06 -1.15 -9.47
CA PRO A 327 22.25 -1.18 -10.90
C PRO A 327 23.04 0.05 -11.38
N ARG A 328 24.02 -0.19 -12.24
CA ARG A 328 24.86 0.89 -12.80
C ARG A 328 23.98 1.93 -13.48
N GLY A 329 24.22 3.21 -13.20
CA GLY A 329 23.50 4.33 -13.79
C GLY A 329 22.08 4.55 -13.23
N LEU A 330 21.58 3.71 -12.30
CA LEU A 330 20.23 3.90 -11.77
C LEU A 330 20.14 5.14 -10.88
N LEU A 331 21.16 5.40 -10.05
CA LEU A 331 21.21 6.61 -9.23
C LEU A 331 21.20 7.87 -10.08
N GLU A 332 21.98 7.90 -11.15
CA GLU A 332 22.06 9.01 -12.12
C GLU A 332 20.72 9.20 -12.84
N ARG A 333 20.07 8.11 -13.27
CA ARG A 333 18.74 8.14 -13.90
C ARG A 333 17.68 8.71 -12.95
N ILE A 334 17.67 8.29 -11.68
CA ILE A 334 16.75 8.82 -10.67
C ILE A 334 17.01 10.31 -10.48
N ASN A 335 18.26 10.73 -10.30
CA ASN A 335 18.64 12.13 -10.10
C ASN A 335 18.30 13.01 -11.32
N ALA A 336 18.41 12.48 -12.53
CA ALA A 336 18.11 13.19 -13.79
C ALA A 336 16.61 13.30 -14.08
N THR A 337 15.75 12.54 -13.41
CA THR A 337 14.30 12.62 -13.56
C THR A 337 13.80 13.97 -13.04
N ARG A 338 13.15 14.78 -13.93
CA ARG A 338 12.71 16.15 -13.66
C ARG A 338 11.20 16.27 -13.67
#